data_941a469a942e1f19bbd421ffe88fa919
#
_entry.id   941a469a942e1f19bbd421ffe88fa919
#
_cell.length_a   1.000
_cell.length_b   1.000
_cell.length_c   1.000
_cell.angle_alpha   90.00
_cell.angle_beta   90.00
_cell.angle_gamma   90.00
#
_symmetry.space_group_name_H-M   'P 1'
#
loop_
_entity.id
_entity.type
_entity.pdbx_description
1 polymer ?
#
loop_
_entity_poly.entity_id
_entity_poly.type
_entity_poly.pdbx_seq_one_letter_code
_entity_poly.pdbx_strand_id
1 'polypeptide(L)'
;MNICVVRIAAWICFCACVALAAPEGKKGRGKGNKEQPSQNSECNNVPAHSFDVVLGRPTRDSVTVSVLAYQDADGCIAYGTQRGSYLQQTPTRQFKKGEPAEIVISSLRPDTQYFYQLRTRGTNSVEGAFHTQRSRGSSFTFTVTADSHLDDRTSAEVYQRTLANALDDAPDFHVDLGDTFMTEKHENRENAARQYLAQRFYFGQLCRSAPLFLVLGNHDGESPRGRGSDADDLAVWSNQMRKRYFPNPVPDGSGLVGRDSVEPASVLPLSAAEARRSLAPPFYTGNATKHSEAGLLQDYYAWEWGDALFIALDPFWFTQKQRGKGDNWKRTLGEEQYRWLKRTLEGSKAKFKFVFIHHLVGGADEQCRGGSEAAPFYEWGGKNADGTDGFKQNRPGWPAPIHQLLVQNRVSIVFHGHDHLYAKQDLDGIVYQEVPQPGNESNGKPPRFAAEYGYKTGTILGGSGHMRVTVTPTRIIANYIACLLPAAETKGRQNRKALHSYVVPAAGK
;
A
#
# COMPACT_ATOMS: atom_id res chain seq x y z
N MET A 1 -83.68 18.12 -32.13
CA MET A 1 -83.96 17.00 -33.04
C MET A 1 -83.14 15.82 -32.54
N ASN A 2 -83.88 14.94 -31.98
CA ASN A 2 -83.71 13.57 -31.68
C ASN A 2 -82.70 12.76 -32.54
N ILE A 3 -81.99 11.80 -31.95
CA ILE A 3 -82.16 10.36 -32.07
C ILE A 3 -81.04 9.74 -31.29
N CYS A 4 -81.27 9.16 -30.20
CA CYS A 4 -81.48 7.78 -29.76
C CYS A 4 -80.66 6.75 -30.54
N VAL A 5 -79.84 5.90 -29.87
CA VAL A 5 -79.94 4.47 -29.99
C VAL A 5 -78.84 3.68 -29.17
N VAL A 6 -79.30 2.94 -28.25
CA VAL A 6 -79.25 1.48 -27.97
C VAL A 6 -77.89 0.88 -27.58
N ARG A 7 -77.89 0.41 -26.35
CA ARG A 7 -76.95 -0.56 -25.73
C ARG A 7 -77.25 -2.00 -26.20
N ILE A 8 -76.17 -2.75 -26.45
CA ILE A 8 -76.22 -4.23 -26.41
C ILE A 8 -75.13 -4.71 -25.43
N ALA A 9 -75.60 -5.38 -24.41
CA ALA A 9 -74.73 -6.11 -23.43
C ALA A 9 -74.57 -7.52 -23.97
N ALA A 10 -73.33 -7.98 -23.96
CA ALA A 10 -73.00 -9.40 -24.11
C ALA A 10 -72.27 -9.88 -22.84
N TRP A 11 -72.90 -10.81 -22.16
CA TRP A 11 -72.33 -11.58 -21.05
C TRP A 11 -71.47 -12.71 -21.62
N ILE A 12 -70.21 -12.82 -21.13
CA ILE A 12 -69.41 -14.00 -21.31
C ILE A 12 -68.95 -14.50 -19.94
N CYS A 13 -69.28 -15.78 -19.65
CA CYS A 13 -68.96 -16.47 -18.43
C CYS A 13 -67.45 -16.58 -18.18
N PHE A 14 -67.07 -16.26 -16.96
CA PHE A 14 -65.74 -16.59 -16.45
C PHE A 14 -65.75 -18.00 -15.80
N CYS A 15 -65.08 -18.94 -16.42
CA CYS A 15 -64.66 -20.19 -15.74
C CYS A 15 -63.34 -19.88 -15.00
N ALA A 16 -63.37 -19.96 -13.69
CA ALA A 16 -62.19 -19.87 -12.87
C ALA A 16 -61.40 -21.20 -12.88
N CYS A 17 -60.25 -21.23 -13.55
CA CYS A 17 -59.27 -22.26 -13.34
C CYS A 17 -58.27 -21.77 -12.28
N VAL A 18 -58.33 -22.38 -11.08
CA VAL A 18 -57.31 -22.21 -10.05
C VAL A 18 -56.07 -22.96 -10.50
N ALA A 19 -55.05 -22.28 -10.97
CA ALA A 19 -53.74 -22.83 -11.17
C ALA A 19 -52.94 -22.66 -9.88
N LEU A 20 -52.60 -23.74 -9.21
CA LEU A 20 -51.67 -23.82 -8.11
C LEU A 20 -50.28 -23.38 -8.64
N ALA A 21 -49.81 -22.24 -8.20
CA ALA A 21 -48.44 -21.78 -8.46
C ALA A 21 -47.44 -22.66 -7.66
N ALA A 22 -46.58 -23.37 -8.38
CA ALA A 22 -45.39 -23.99 -7.81
C ALA A 22 -44.43 -22.91 -7.31
N PRO A 23 -43.64 -23.15 -6.23
CA PRO A 23 -42.71 -22.17 -5.73
C PRO A 23 -41.59 -21.93 -6.76
N GLU A 24 -41.41 -20.67 -7.15
CA GLU A 24 -40.28 -20.25 -7.97
C GLU A 24 -38.96 -20.63 -7.29
N GLY A 25 -38.25 -21.56 -7.95
CA GLY A 25 -36.88 -21.89 -7.58
C GLY A 25 -36.01 -20.63 -7.62
N LYS A 26 -35.30 -20.38 -6.55
CA LYS A 26 -34.24 -19.37 -6.47
C LYS A 26 -33.33 -19.55 -7.68
N LYS A 27 -33.38 -18.60 -8.62
CA LYS A 27 -32.37 -18.47 -9.68
C LYS A 27 -31.02 -18.39 -8.98
N GLY A 28 -30.21 -19.43 -9.18
CA GLY A 28 -28.82 -19.42 -8.73
C GLY A 28 -28.15 -18.16 -9.24
N ARG A 29 -27.51 -17.40 -8.34
CA ARG A 29 -26.58 -16.34 -8.70
C ARG A 29 -25.59 -16.96 -9.69
N GLY A 30 -25.63 -16.50 -10.92
CA GLY A 30 -24.67 -16.85 -11.94
C GLY A 30 -23.29 -16.64 -11.33
N LYS A 31 -22.42 -17.64 -11.44
CA LYS A 31 -20.99 -17.50 -11.23
C LYS A 31 -20.60 -16.30 -12.10
N GLY A 32 -20.27 -15.17 -11.46
CA GLY A 32 -19.71 -14.04 -12.17
C GLY A 32 -18.56 -14.58 -13.01
N ASN A 33 -18.64 -14.39 -14.31
CA ASN A 33 -17.48 -14.60 -15.17
C ASN A 33 -16.34 -13.91 -14.48
N LYS A 34 -15.27 -14.64 -14.17
CA LYS A 34 -13.98 -14.03 -13.86
C LYS A 34 -13.61 -13.30 -15.14
N GLU A 35 -13.84 -11.99 -15.17
CA GLU A 35 -13.25 -11.15 -16.21
C GLU A 35 -11.76 -11.38 -16.09
N GLN A 36 -11.20 -12.11 -17.06
CA GLN A 36 -9.76 -12.15 -17.23
C GLN A 36 -9.33 -10.72 -17.55
N PRO A 37 -8.31 -10.17 -16.89
CA PRO A 37 -7.78 -8.87 -17.28
C PRO A 37 -7.44 -8.93 -18.76
N SER A 38 -7.83 -7.92 -19.53
CA SER A 38 -7.40 -7.84 -20.92
C SER A 38 -5.88 -7.83 -20.92
N GLN A 39 -5.25 -8.59 -21.81
CA GLN A 39 -3.80 -8.74 -21.91
C GLN A 39 -3.07 -7.42 -22.23
N ASN A 40 -3.79 -6.33 -22.47
CA ASN A 40 -3.32 -5.01 -22.86
C ASN A 40 -4.08 -3.91 -22.10
N SER A 41 -3.95 -3.85 -20.78
CA SER A 41 -4.33 -2.63 -20.07
C SER A 41 -3.49 -1.47 -20.62
N GLU A 42 -4.13 -0.37 -21.03
CA GLU A 42 -3.43 0.85 -21.51
C GLU A 42 -2.39 1.33 -20.49
N CYS A 43 -2.66 1.13 -19.20
CA CYS A 43 -1.75 1.49 -18.13
C CYS A 43 -0.41 0.74 -18.16
N ASN A 44 -0.32 -0.42 -18.80
CA ASN A 44 0.94 -1.15 -18.94
C ASN A 44 1.76 -0.68 -20.15
N ASN A 45 1.18 0.16 -21.01
CA ASN A 45 1.86 0.77 -22.17
C ASN A 45 2.41 2.14 -21.78
N VAL A 46 3.49 2.15 -21.02
CA VAL A 46 4.14 3.40 -20.60
C VAL A 46 4.92 4.03 -21.77
N PRO A 47 5.04 5.39 -21.83
CA PRO A 47 5.83 6.07 -22.84
C PRO A 47 7.29 5.62 -22.83
N ALA A 48 7.93 5.60 -23.99
CA ALA A 48 9.37 5.32 -24.08
C ALA A 48 10.17 6.39 -23.30
N HIS A 49 11.05 5.93 -22.43
CA HIS A 49 11.91 6.79 -21.60
C HIS A 49 13.24 6.07 -21.32
N SER A 50 14.21 6.81 -20.80
CA SER A 50 15.57 6.29 -20.62
C SER A 50 15.78 5.64 -19.25
N PHE A 51 15.15 6.15 -18.19
CA PHE A 51 15.39 5.72 -16.82
C PHE A 51 14.14 5.85 -15.97
N ASP A 52 13.95 4.89 -15.04
CA ASP A 52 13.13 5.07 -13.85
C ASP A 52 14.03 5.18 -12.63
N VAL A 53 13.74 6.14 -11.79
CA VAL A 53 14.42 6.33 -10.51
C VAL A 53 13.39 6.26 -9.40
N VAL A 54 13.61 5.35 -8.46
CA VAL A 54 12.80 5.19 -7.25
C VAL A 54 13.71 5.23 -6.04
N LEU A 55 13.42 6.13 -5.11
CA LEU A 55 14.09 6.18 -3.82
C LEU A 55 13.45 5.19 -2.84
N GLY A 56 14.24 4.67 -1.94
CA GLY A 56 13.76 3.84 -0.83
C GLY A 56 14.73 3.83 0.33
N ARG A 57 14.32 3.21 1.41
CA ARG A 57 15.15 3.01 2.63
C ARG A 57 15.83 4.30 3.12
N PRO A 58 15.12 5.45 3.24
CA PRO A 58 15.71 6.63 3.83
C PRO A 58 16.00 6.36 5.31
N THR A 59 17.19 6.77 5.76
CA THR A 59 17.59 6.64 7.18
C THR A 59 17.99 8.01 7.73
N ARG A 60 18.58 8.00 8.91
CA ARG A 60 19.16 9.18 9.51
C ARG A 60 20.28 9.79 8.64
N ASP A 61 21.05 8.94 7.95
CA ASP A 61 22.30 9.34 7.28
C ASP A 61 22.51 8.66 5.92
N SER A 62 21.46 8.09 5.34
CA SER A 62 21.51 7.44 4.03
C SER A 62 20.17 7.41 3.31
N VAL A 63 20.22 7.13 1.99
CA VAL A 63 19.07 6.81 1.14
C VAL A 63 19.52 5.84 0.07
N THR A 64 18.64 4.96 -0.38
CA THR A 64 18.87 4.10 -1.54
C THR A 64 18.24 4.74 -2.78
N VAL A 65 19.02 4.91 -3.84
CA VAL A 65 18.57 5.33 -5.17
C VAL A 65 18.56 4.09 -6.07
N SER A 66 17.39 3.61 -6.44
CA SER A 66 17.23 2.49 -7.36
C SER A 66 17.01 3.02 -8.77
N VAL A 67 17.93 2.73 -9.68
CA VAL A 67 17.90 3.16 -11.08
C VAL A 67 17.63 1.96 -11.97
N LEU A 68 16.60 2.04 -12.81
CA LEU A 68 16.35 1.10 -13.92
C LEU A 68 16.62 1.82 -15.22
N ALA A 69 17.57 1.29 -16.00
CA ALA A 69 17.91 1.81 -17.33
C ALA A 69 17.22 1.00 -18.43
N TYR A 70 16.73 1.66 -19.48
CA TYR A 70 16.12 1.04 -20.65
C TYR A 70 17.10 0.87 -21.83
N GLN A 71 18.33 1.36 -21.64
CA GLN A 71 19.50 1.13 -22.50
C GLN A 71 20.73 1.08 -21.60
N ASP A 72 21.78 0.40 -22.05
CA ASP A 72 23.05 0.39 -21.32
C ASP A 72 23.62 1.81 -21.24
N ALA A 73 24.06 2.21 -20.04
CA ALA A 73 24.61 3.53 -19.80
C ALA A 73 25.63 3.52 -18.66
N ASP A 74 26.64 4.38 -18.75
CA ASP A 74 27.50 4.70 -17.61
C ASP A 74 27.02 5.97 -16.94
N GLY A 75 26.99 5.99 -15.60
CA GLY A 75 26.54 7.17 -14.88
C GLY A 75 26.83 7.13 -13.39
N CYS A 76 26.52 8.23 -12.74
CA CYS A 76 26.66 8.43 -11.29
C CYS A 76 25.50 9.28 -10.74
N ILE A 77 25.33 9.26 -9.43
CA ILE A 77 24.43 10.17 -8.73
C ILE A 77 25.26 11.35 -8.20
N ALA A 78 25.01 12.55 -8.69
CA ALA A 78 25.53 13.78 -8.13
C ALA A 78 24.51 14.35 -7.15
N TYR A 79 24.94 14.83 -5.97
CA TYR A 79 24.03 15.28 -4.93
C TYR A 79 24.60 16.44 -4.09
N GLY A 80 23.71 17.14 -3.42
CA GLY A 80 24.04 18.27 -2.56
C GLY A 80 22.83 18.78 -1.78
N THR A 81 23.02 19.79 -0.96
CA THR A 81 21.96 20.38 -0.14
C THR A 81 21.29 21.61 -0.76
N GLN A 82 21.75 21.99 -1.94
CA GLN A 82 21.18 23.11 -2.69
C GLN A 82 20.84 22.63 -4.11
N ARG A 83 19.62 22.90 -4.56
CA ARG A 83 19.17 22.57 -5.92
C ARG A 83 20.08 23.21 -6.97
N GLY A 84 20.49 22.41 -7.96
CA GLY A 84 21.40 22.87 -9.01
C GLY A 84 22.89 22.91 -8.61
N SER A 85 23.22 22.70 -7.31
CA SER A 85 24.60 22.67 -6.81
C SER A 85 24.92 21.30 -6.21
N TYR A 86 25.43 20.40 -7.03
CA TYR A 86 25.72 19.00 -6.67
C TYR A 86 27.24 18.83 -6.54
N LEU A 87 27.76 19.11 -5.33
CA LEU A 87 29.20 19.12 -5.03
C LEU A 87 29.76 17.72 -4.73
N GLN A 88 28.88 16.76 -4.47
CA GLN A 88 29.26 15.37 -4.17
C GLN A 88 28.73 14.44 -5.27
N GLN A 89 29.38 13.32 -5.48
CA GLN A 89 28.92 12.31 -6.42
C GLN A 89 29.36 10.92 -5.98
N THR A 90 28.56 9.91 -6.37
CA THR A 90 28.92 8.52 -6.22
C THR A 90 29.95 8.10 -7.29
N PRO A 91 30.67 7.00 -7.10
CA PRO A 91 31.45 6.41 -8.18
C PRO A 91 30.60 6.17 -9.44
N THR A 92 31.20 6.34 -10.60
CA THR A 92 30.55 5.96 -11.88
C THR A 92 30.39 4.44 -11.92
N ARG A 93 29.21 3.99 -12.37
CA ARG A 93 28.93 2.57 -12.57
C ARG A 93 28.18 2.37 -13.89
N GLN A 94 28.22 1.14 -14.39
CA GLN A 94 27.43 0.71 -15.53
C GLN A 94 26.01 0.38 -15.08
N PHE A 95 25.01 0.94 -15.76
CA PHE A 95 23.62 0.54 -15.71
C PHE A 95 23.32 -0.35 -16.90
N LYS A 96 22.92 -1.59 -16.65
CA LYS A 96 22.54 -2.53 -17.70
C LYS A 96 21.05 -2.40 -17.99
N LYS A 97 20.69 -2.51 -19.28
CA LYS A 97 19.31 -2.49 -19.73
C LYS A 97 18.47 -3.52 -18.99
N GLY A 98 17.34 -3.07 -18.37
CA GLY A 98 16.36 -3.94 -17.71
C GLY A 98 16.79 -4.49 -16.35
N GLU A 99 17.99 -4.11 -15.85
CA GLU A 99 18.49 -4.52 -14.55
C GLU A 99 18.49 -3.34 -13.57
N PRO A 100 17.65 -3.36 -12.52
CA PRO A 100 17.67 -2.31 -11.52
C PRO A 100 19.00 -2.31 -10.75
N ALA A 101 19.59 -1.13 -10.59
CA ALA A 101 20.82 -0.92 -9.82
C ALA A 101 20.53 -0.08 -8.59
N GLU A 102 20.81 -0.62 -7.40
CA GLU A 102 20.68 0.11 -6.14
C GLU A 102 22.01 0.82 -5.81
N ILE A 103 21.94 2.12 -5.55
CA ILE A 103 23.05 2.97 -5.14
C ILE A 103 22.72 3.55 -3.78
N VAL A 104 23.49 3.21 -2.77
CA VAL A 104 23.33 3.77 -1.43
C VAL A 104 24.18 5.04 -1.31
N ILE A 105 23.51 6.16 -1.08
CA ILE A 105 24.17 7.41 -0.69
C ILE A 105 24.20 7.42 0.83
N SER A 106 25.39 7.39 1.41
CA SER A 106 25.61 7.31 2.86
C SER A 106 26.42 8.50 3.38
N SER A 107 26.60 8.56 4.70
CA SER A 107 27.33 9.62 5.40
C SER A 107 26.68 11.01 5.21
N LEU A 108 25.36 10.99 5.03
CA LEU A 108 24.56 12.21 4.92
C LEU A 108 24.37 12.87 6.29
N ARG A 109 24.10 14.17 6.30
CA ARG A 109 23.72 14.88 7.52
C ARG A 109 22.29 14.52 7.91
N PRO A 110 22.01 14.23 9.19
CA PRO A 110 20.65 14.04 9.68
C PRO A 110 19.77 15.29 9.49
N ASP A 111 18.45 15.09 9.44
CA ASP A 111 17.43 16.14 9.35
C ASP A 111 17.76 17.19 8.28
N THR A 112 18.13 16.70 7.09
CA THR A 112 18.63 17.57 6.01
C THR A 112 17.97 17.23 4.69
N GLN A 113 17.52 18.27 3.99
CA GLN A 113 17.04 18.18 2.62
C GLN A 113 18.22 18.03 1.66
N TYR A 114 18.17 17.05 0.79
CA TYR A 114 19.10 16.82 -0.29
C TYR A 114 18.40 16.91 -1.64
N PHE A 115 19.17 17.33 -2.64
CA PHE A 115 18.82 17.29 -4.06
C PHE A 115 19.85 16.43 -4.77
N TYR A 116 19.44 15.71 -5.80
CA TYR A 116 20.34 14.87 -6.57
C TYR A 116 20.00 14.87 -8.04
N GLN A 117 20.94 14.40 -8.85
CA GLN A 117 20.82 14.29 -10.28
C GLN A 117 21.49 12.99 -10.75
N LEU A 118 20.75 12.15 -11.47
CA LEU A 118 21.35 11.04 -12.22
C LEU A 118 22.07 11.62 -13.44
N ARG A 119 23.37 11.48 -13.51
CA ARG A 119 24.22 11.93 -14.61
C ARG A 119 24.67 10.75 -15.43
N THR A 120 24.35 10.76 -16.74
CA THR A 120 24.78 9.76 -17.70
C THR A 120 25.36 10.44 -18.92
N ARG A 121 26.17 9.70 -19.74
CA ARG A 121 26.68 10.25 -20.99
C ARG A 121 25.54 10.38 -22.01
N GLY A 122 25.26 11.58 -22.48
CA GLY A 122 24.39 11.84 -23.64
C GLY A 122 22.90 11.90 -23.42
N THR A 123 22.39 11.86 -22.20
CA THR A 123 20.94 11.94 -21.91
C THR A 123 20.60 12.98 -20.86
N ASN A 124 19.39 13.52 -20.95
CA ASN A 124 18.85 14.40 -19.92
C ASN A 124 18.79 13.67 -18.58
N SER A 125 19.31 14.30 -17.56
CA SER A 125 19.38 13.78 -16.22
C SER A 125 18.03 13.81 -15.52
N VAL A 126 17.71 12.74 -14.75
CA VAL A 126 16.63 12.75 -13.81
C VAL A 126 17.07 13.49 -12.55
N GLU A 127 16.35 14.54 -12.17
CA GLU A 127 16.55 15.26 -10.93
C GLU A 127 15.49 14.86 -9.90
N GLY A 128 15.91 14.75 -8.65
CA GLY A 128 15.03 14.45 -7.52
C GLY A 128 15.52 15.09 -6.23
N ALA A 129 14.76 14.87 -5.18
CA ALA A 129 15.06 15.36 -3.85
C ALA A 129 14.68 14.30 -2.80
N PHE A 130 15.24 14.39 -1.60
CA PHE A 130 14.84 13.58 -0.46
C PHE A 130 15.24 14.27 0.84
N HIS A 131 14.58 13.90 1.92
CA HIS A 131 14.98 14.32 3.26
C HIS A 131 15.53 13.11 4.03
N THR A 132 16.62 13.31 4.79
CA THR A 132 17.04 12.32 5.78
C THR A 132 16.10 12.36 6.98
N GLN A 133 16.10 11.33 7.83
CA GLN A 133 15.18 11.25 8.98
C GLN A 133 15.01 12.57 9.70
N ARG A 134 13.76 13.01 9.85
CA ARG A 134 13.39 14.19 10.62
C ARG A 134 13.71 13.99 12.10
N SER A 135 14.22 15.03 12.72
CA SER A 135 14.43 15.07 14.18
C SER A 135 13.09 15.11 14.92
N ARG A 136 13.10 14.65 16.16
CA ARG A 136 11.92 14.80 17.04
C ARG A 136 11.56 16.27 17.21
N GLY A 137 10.27 16.57 17.19
CA GLY A 137 9.75 17.93 17.24
C GLY A 137 9.65 18.62 15.87
N SER A 138 10.14 18.01 14.79
CA SER A 138 9.97 18.53 13.43
C SER A 138 8.59 18.24 12.87
N SER A 139 8.11 19.13 11.99
CA SER A 139 6.92 18.85 11.16
C SER A 139 7.35 18.24 9.83
N PHE A 140 6.52 17.33 9.30
CA PHE A 140 6.75 16.70 8.00
C PHE A 140 5.42 16.26 7.38
N THR A 141 5.46 15.94 6.10
CA THR A 141 4.31 15.43 5.36
C THR A 141 4.68 14.09 4.72
N PHE A 142 3.75 13.15 4.69
CA PHE A 142 3.82 11.94 3.88
C PHE A 142 2.51 11.75 3.12
N THR A 143 2.56 10.96 2.05
CA THR A 143 1.38 10.64 1.24
C THR A 143 1.10 9.15 1.22
N VAL A 144 -0.17 8.77 1.02
CA VAL A 144 -0.59 7.37 0.97
C VAL A 144 -1.52 7.15 -0.23
N THR A 145 -1.27 6.06 -0.97
CA THR A 145 -2.18 5.50 -1.98
C THR A 145 -2.45 4.02 -1.70
N ALA A 146 -3.48 3.46 -2.32
CA ALA A 146 -3.85 2.06 -2.24
C ALA A 146 -4.52 1.62 -3.55
N ASP A 147 -4.40 0.33 -3.89
CA ASP A 147 -5.22 -0.28 -4.93
C ASP A 147 -5.06 0.39 -6.32
N SER A 148 -3.83 0.68 -6.71
CA SER A 148 -3.54 1.26 -8.03
C SER A 148 -3.93 0.33 -9.19
N HIS A 149 -3.88 -0.98 -8.97
CA HIS A 149 -4.28 -2.08 -9.83
C HIS A 149 -3.61 -2.14 -11.21
N LEU A 150 -3.56 -1.07 -11.96
CA LEU A 150 -3.18 -1.01 -13.39
C LEU A 150 -3.98 -2.02 -14.25
N ASP A 151 -5.22 -2.27 -13.90
CA ASP A 151 -6.18 -3.08 -14.65
C ASP A 151 -7.07 -2.20 -15.57
N ASP A 152 -8.02 -2.81 -16.27
CA ASP A 152 -8.90 -2.12 -17.25
C ASP A 152 -9.77 -1.01 -16.64
N ARG A 153 -9.83 -0.91 -15.31
CA ARG A 153 -10.57 0.14 -14.59
C ARG A 153 -9.68 1.28 -14.14
N THR A 154 -8.39 1.18 -14.38
CA THR A 154 -7.42 2.22 -14.04
C THR A 154 -7.17 3.11 -15.24
N SER A 155 -7.43 4.39 -15.11
CA SER A 155 -7.03 5.42 -16.07
C SER A 155 -5.59 5.82 -15.80
N ALA A 156 -4.72 5.64 -16.80
CA ALA A 156 -3.32 6.06 -16.75
C ALA A 156 -3.20 7.57 -16.48
N GLU A 157 -4.08 8.38 -17.10
CA GLU A 157 -4.06 9.84 -16.96
C GLU A 157 -4.45 10.27 -15.54
N VAL A 158 -5.52 9.68 -14.94
CA VAL A 158 -5.92 9.96 -13.56
C VAL A 158 -4.83 9.53 -12.60
N TYR A 159 -4.23 8.35 -12.79
CA TYR A 159 -3.18 7.85 -11.92
C TYR A 159 -1.94 8.74 -11.96
N GLN A 160 -1.44 9.10 -13.15
CA GLN A 160 -0.33 10.04 -13.30
C GLN A 160 -0.62 11.39 -12.64
N ARG A 161 -1.84 11.90 -12.81
CA ARG A 161 -2.25 13.16 -12.19
C ARG A 161 -2.32 13.07 -10.67
N THR A 162 -2.77 11.92 -10.12
CA THR A 162 -2.73 11.68 -8.66
C THR A 162 -1.30 11.69 -8.12
N LEU A 163 -0.38 11.01 -8.80
CA LEU A 163 1.03 10.98 -8.40
C LEU A 163 1.69 12.36 -8.52
N ALA A 164 1.33 13.13 -9.55
CA ALA A 164 1.79 14.52 -9.68
C ALA A 164 1.25 15.41 -8.56
N ASN A 165 -0.05 15.26 -8.21
CA ASN A 165 -0.64 15.97 -7.07
C ASN A 165 0.06 15.63 -5.75
N ALA A 166 0.39 14.34 -5.54
CA ALA A 166 1.11 13.87 -4.36
C ALA A 166 2.56 14.40 -4.32
N LEU A 167 3.23 14.51 -5.47
CA LEU A 167 4.57 15.12 -5.57
C LEU A 167 4.54 16.61 -5.20
N ASP A 168 3.53 17.33 -5.65
CA ASP A 168 3.35 18.75 -5.35
C ASP A 168 3.07 19.03 -3.86
N ASP A 169 2.65 18.02 -3.08
CA ASP A 169 2.54 18.10 -1.63
C ASP A 169 3.90 18.01 -0.92
N ALA A 170 4.99 17.81 -1.68
CA ALA A 170 6.38 17.70 -1.24
C ALA A 170 6.57 16.76 -0.03
N PRO A 171 6.12 15.48 -0.14
CA PRO A 171 6.19 14.56 0.98
C PRO A 171 7.63 14.10 1.26
N ASP A 172 7.93 13.85 2.53
CA ASP A 172 9.19 13.25 2.94
C ASP A 172 9.31 11.78 2.46
N PHE A 173 8.17 11.09 2.31
CA PHE A 173 8.06 9.74 1.75
C PHE A 173 6.63 9.43 1.31
N HIS A 174 6.48 8.36 0.57
CA HIS A 174 5.20 7.84 0.08
C HIS A 174 4.99 6.40 0.53
N VAL A 175 3.77 6.05 0.96
CA VAL A 175 3.36 4.68 1.30
C VAL A 175 2.32 4.22 0.30
N ASP A 176 2.53 3.05 -0.30
CA ASP A 176 1.53 2.36 -1.12
C ASP A 176 1.04 1.12 -0.37
N LEU A 177 -0.28 0.99 -0.23
CA LEU A 177 -0.92 -0.03 0.61
C LEU A 177 -1.20 -1.36 -0.11
N GLY A 178 -0.63 -1.55 -1.29
CA GLY A 178 -0.74 -2.82 -2.02
C GLY A 178 -1.87 -2.87 -3.04
N ASP A 179 -2.07 -4.06 -3.57
CA ASP A 179 -2.79 -4.32 -4.82
C ASP A 179 -2.18 -3.50 -5.97
N THR A 180 -0.86 -3.55 -6.01
CA THR A 180 0.00 -2.78 -6.88
C THR A 180 0.33 -3.54 -8.16
N PHE A 181 0.62 -4.84 -8.06
CA PHE A 181 1.18 -5.63 -9.17
C PHE A 181 0.19 -6.59 -9.80
N MET A 182 -0.94 -6.86 -9.16
CA MET A 182 -2.02 -7.73 -9.66
C MET A 182 -1.53 -9.08 -10.21
N THR A 183 -0.42 -9.59 -9.67
CA THR A 183 0.38 -10.68 -10.23
C THR A 183 -0.45 -11.95 -10.47
N GLU A 184 -1.34 -12.31 -9.55
CA GLU A 184 -2.16 -13.52 -9.64
C GLU A 184 -3.27 -13.44 -10.70
N LYS A 185 -3.52 -12.27 -11.28
CA LYS A 185 -4.55 -12.06 -12.31
C LYS A 185 -4.01 -12.25 -13.72
N HIS A 186 -2.69 -12.33 -13.89
CA HIS A 186 -2.06 -12.55 -15.18
C HIS A 186 -1.98 -14.03 -15.53
N GLU A 187 -2.12 -14.35 -16.82
CA GLU A 187 -2.07 -15.73 -17.31
C GLU A 187 -0.68 -16.37 -17.14
N ASN A 188 0.36 -15.55 -17.18
CA ASN A 188 1.73 -16.03 -17.06
C ASN A 188 2.64 -14.95 -16.44
N ARG A 189 3.84 -15.36 -16.05
CA ARG A 189 4.82 -14.50 -15.38
C ARG A 189 5.39 -13.39 -16.27
N GLU A 190 5.45 -13.61 -17.58
CA GLU A 190 5.93 -12.58 -18.52
C GLU A 190 4.97 -11.38 -18.52
N ASN A 191 3.66 -11.64 -18.61
CA ASN A 191 2.64 -10.60 -18.56
C ASN A 191 2.63 -9.91 -17.18
N ALA A 192 2.75 -10.67 -16.09
CA ALA A 192 2.86 -10.10 -14.75
C ALA A 192 4.11 -9.23 -14.58
N ALA A 193 5.26 -9.63 -15.15
CA ALA A 193 6.50 -8.87 -15.07
C ALA A 193 6.39 -7.48 -15.70
N ARG A 194 5.58 -7.32 -16.75
CA ARG A 194 5.34 -6.01 -17.40
C ARG A 194 4.70 -5.01 -16.44
N GLN A 195 3.86 -5.48 -15.53
CA GLN A 195 3.22 -4.60 -14.54
C GLN A 195 4.21 -4.06 -13.49
N TYR A 196 5.22 -4.85 -13.10
CA TYR A 196 6.30 -4.33 -12.26
C TYR A 196 7.09 -3.21 -12.96
N LEU A 197 7.35 -3.35 -14.28
CA LEU A 197 7.98 -2.31 -15.06
C LEU A 197 7.11 -1.07 -15.23
N ALA A 198 5.81 -1.25 -15.51
CA ALA A 198 4.86 -0.13 -15.57
C ALA A 198 4.79 0.62 -14.24
N GLN A 199 4.72 -0.09 -13.11
CA GLN A 199 4.72 0.54 -11.79
C GLN A 199 6.04 1.29 -11.50
N ARG A 200 7.19 0.82 -12.04
CA ARG A 200 8.44 1.60 -11.95
C ARG A 200 8.31 2.98 -12.58
N PHE A 201 7.69 3.05 -13.77
CA PHE A 201 7.42 4.31 -14.46
C PHE A 201 6.49 5.21 -13.63
N TYR A 202 5.35 4.68 -13.16
CA TYR A 202 4.39 5.48 -12.39
C TYR A 202 5.00 5.95 -11.07
N PHE A 203 5.52 5.07 -10.25
CA PHE A 203 6.17 5.49 -9.00
C PHE A 203 7.38 6.38 -9.24
N GLY A 204 8.12 6.21 -10.33
CA GLY A 204 9.22 7.10 -10.70
C GLY A 204 8.81 8.57 -10.83
N GLN A 205 7.53 8.87 -11.11
CA GLN A 205 7.04 10.25 -11.20
C GLN A 205 6.96 10.93 -9.82
N LEU A 206 6.64 10.21 -8.77
CA LEU A 206 6.60 10.69 -7.38
C LEU A 206 7.86 10.29 -6.62
N CYS A 207 8.21 9.01 -6.68
CA CYS A 207 9.19 8.41 -5.78
C CYS A 207 10.65 8.66 -6.16
N ARG A 208 10.90 9.40 -7.25
CA ARG A 208 12.21 10.05 -7.45
C ARG A 208 12.46 11.18 -6.44
N SER A 209 11.42 11.67 -5.73
CA SER A 209 11.55 12.73 -4.74
C SER A 209 10.88 12.42 -3.39
N ALA A 210 10.22 11.27 -3.27
CA ALA A 210 9.61 10.78 -2.04
C ALA A 210 9.92 9.28 -1.91
N PRO A 211 10.86 8.85 -1.06
CA PRO A 211 11.15 7.43 -0.86
C PRO A 211 9.91 6.59 -0.68
N LEU A 212 9.84 5.44 -1.39
CA LEU A 212 8.71 4.55 -1.42
C LEU A 212 8.77 3.51 -0.30
N PHE A 213 7.64 3.27 0.34
CA PHE A 213 7.38 2.16 1.26
C PHE A 213 6.19 1.35 0.72
N LEU A 214 6.41 0.07 0.39
CA LEU A 214 5.38 -0.83 -0.12
C LEU A 214 4.82 -1.71 1.00
N VAL A 215 3.50 -1.78 1.09
CA VAL A 215 2.74 -2.76 1.85
C VAL A 215 2.15 -3.78 0.88
N LEU A 216 2.05 -5.05 1.29
CA LEU A 216 1.52 -6.10 0.41
C LEU A 216 0.00 -6.04 0.33
N GLY A 217 -0.53 -6.20 -0.90
CA GLY A 217 -1.94 -6.41 -1.19
C GLY A 217 -2.25 -7.87 -1.56
N ASN A 218 -3.53 -8.24 -1.56
CA ASN A 218 -3.93 -9.63 -1.82
C ASN A 218 -3.75 -10.06 -3.29
N HIS A 219 -3.61 -9.10 -4.19
CA HIS A 219 -3.35 -9.32 -5.61
C HIS A 219 -1.87 -9.20 -6.01
N ASP A 220 -0.97 -8.92 -5.09
CA ASP A 220 0.47 -8.78 -5.37
C ASP A 220 1.20 -10.12 -5.56
N GLY A 221 0.45 -11.23 -5.53
CA GLY A 221 0.94 -12.58 -5.77
C GLY A 221 1.58 -13.25 -4.56
N GLU A 222 1.89 -12.52 -3.49
CA GLU A 222 2.49 -13.05 -2.26
C GLU A 222 1.44 -13.60 -1.27
N SER A 223 0.18 -13.68 -1.69
CA SER A 223 -0.93 -14.21 -0.90
C SER A 223 -0.96 -15.75 -0.91
N PRO A 224 -1.71 -16.39 0.03
CA PRO A 224 -1.83 -17.86 0.07
C PRO A 224 -2.38 -18.49 -1.21
N ARG A 225 -3.08 -17.72 -2.03
CA ARG A 225 -3.62 -18.20 -3.32
C ARG A 225 -2.51 -18.55 -4.31
N GLY A 226 -1.38 -17.84 -4.24
CA GLY A 226 -0.21 -18.06 -5.08
C GLY A 226 0.75 -19.11 -4.56
N ARG A 227 0.57 -19.64 -3.32
CA ARG A 227 1.50 -20.58 -2.73
C ARG A 227 1.28 -22.02 -3.17
N GLY A 228 2.30 -22.62 -3.76
CA GLY A 228 2.49 -24.04 -3.97
C GLY A 228 3.43 -24.64 -2.93
N SER A 229 4.09 -25.75 -3.27
CA SER A 229 5.06 -26.44 -2.43
C SER A 229 6.51 -26.28 -2.93
N ASP A 230 6.75 -25.54 -4.02
CA ASP A 230 7.99 -25.60 -4.80
C ASP A 230 8.63 -24.22 -4.97
N ALA A 231 9.92 -24.21 -5.36
CA ALA A 231 10.66 -23.00 -5.74
C ALA A 231 10.01 -22.23 -6.92
N ASP A 232 9.15 -22.89 -7.69
CA ASP A 232 8.33 -22.32 -8.76
C ASP A 232 7.01 -21.71 -8.28
N ASP A 233 6.87 -21.49 -6.98
CA ASP A 233 5.72 -20.87 -6.34
C ASP A 233 5.55 -19.42 -6.80
N LEU A 234 4.32 -19.03 -7.14
CA LEU A 234 4.01 -17.66 -7.53
C LEU A 234 4.35 -16.65 -6.42
N ALA A 235 4.17 -17.01 -5.14
CA ALA A 235 4.47 -16.10 -4.04
C ALA A 235 5.99 -15.84 -3.90
N VAL A 236 6.81 -16.88 -4.08
CA VAL A 236 8.27 -16.74 -4.10
C VAL A 236 8.71 -15.87 -5.28
N TRP A 237 8.20 -16.16 -6.49
CA TRP A 237 8.51 -15.38 -7.67
C TRP A 237 8.08 -13.91 -7.52
N SER A 238 6.87 -13.64 -7.02
CA SER A 238 6.36 -12.28 -6.82
C SER A 238 7.19 -11.51 -5.81
N ASN A 239 7.59 -12.15 -4.70
CA ASN A 239 8.49 -11.57 -3.71
C ASN A 239 9.85 -11.21 -4.33
N GLN A 240 10.43 -12.11 -5.15
CA GLN A 240 11.69 -11.86 -5.85
C GLN A 240 11.56 -10.69 -6.83
N MET A 241 10.45 -10.61 -7.59
CA MET A 241 10.18 -9.52 -8.53
C MET A 241 10.02 -8.18 -7.80
N ARG A 242 9.23 -8.13 -6.73
CA ARG A 242 9.07 -6.92 -5.91
C ARG A 242 10.42 -6.44 -5.38
N LYS A 243 11.21 -7.31 -4.78
CA LYS A 243 12.53 -6.97 -4.25
C LYS A 243 13.56 -6.61 -5.34
N ARG A 244 13.40 -7.15 -6.54
CA ARG A 244 14.24 -6.79 -7.69
C ARG A 244 13.99 -5.35 -8.12
N TYR A 245 12.72 -4.95 -8.21
CA TYR A 245 12.35 -3.68 -8.81
C TYR A 245 12.16 -2.55 -7.79
N PHE A 246 11.95 -2.84 -6.51
CA PHE A 246 11.64 -1.82 -5.51
C PHE A 246 12.47 -2.00 -4.22
N PRO A 247 13.14 -0.93 -3.76
CA PRO A 247 14.00 -0.97 -2.57
C PRO A 247 13.17 -0.87 -1.28
N ASN A 248 12.51 -1.96 -0.87
CA ASN A 248 11.77 -1.99 0.41
C ASN A 248 12.71 -2.17 1.62
N PRO A 249 12.32 -1.75 2.84
CA PRO A 249 13.16 -1.86 4.04
C PRO A 249 13.70 -3.26 4.32
N VAL A 250 14.92 -3.33 4.82
CA VAL A 250 15.60 -4.55 5.26
C VAL A 250 15.91 -4.42 6.75
N PRO A 251 15.27 -5.19 7.63
CA PRO A 251 15.35 -5.00 9.08
C PRO A 251 16.73 -5.27 9.69
N ASP A 252 17.56 -6.11 9.08
CA ASP A 252 18.90 -6.46 9.57
C ASP A 252 20.01 -5.48 9.14
N GLY A 253 19.65 -4.43 8.38
CA GLY A 253 20.60 -3.46 7.84
C GLY A 253 21.50 -4.02 6.72
N SER A 254 21.42 -5.31 6.39
CA SER A 254 22.27 -5.94 5.37
C SER A 254 22.02 -5.38 3.95
N GLY A 255 20.87 -4.75 3.72
CA GLY A 255 20.57 -4.09 2.45
C GLY A 255 21.25 -2.75 2.21
N LEU A 256 22.03 -2.26 3.17
CA LEU A 256 22.84 -1.05 3.03
C LEU A 256 24.20 -1.32 2.38
N VAL A 257 24.61 -2.58 2.26
CA VAL A 257 25.83 -2.98 1.54
C VAL A 257 25.40 -3.41 0.14
N GLY A 258 25.87 -2.72 -0.88
CA GLY A 258 25.56 -3.03 -2.28
C GLY A 258 25.77 -4.52 -2.56
N ARG A 259 24.83 -5.14 -3.28
CA ARG A 259 24.87 -6.57 -3.65
C ARG A 259 26.07 -6.97 -4.50
N ASP A 260 26.94 -6.03 -4.87
CA ASP A 260 28.10 -6.24 -5.73
C ASP A 260 29.40 -6.58 -4.98
N SER A 261 29.37 -6.74 -3.66
CA SER A 261 30.53 -7.27 -2.92
C SER A 261 30.48 -8.79 -2.83
N VAL A 262 30.73 -9.48 -3.94
CA VAL A 262 31.26 -10.84 -3.95
C VAL A 262 32.76 -10.73 -3.68
N GLU A 263 33.12 -10.41 -2.45
CA GLU A 263 34.45 -10.67 -1.93
C GLU A 263 34.31 -11.51 -0.67
N PRO A 264 35.07 -12.60 -0.52
CA PRO A 264 35.09 -13.36 0.71
C PRO A 264 35.59 -12.44 1.81
N ALA A 265 34.87 -12.40 2.92
CA ALA A 265 35.20 -11.63 4.09
C ALA A 265 36.64 -11.82 4.52
N SER A 266 37.55 -10.98 4.04
CA SER A 266 38.80 -10.71 4.70
C SER A 266 38.45 -9.93 5.96
N VAL A 267 38.64 -10.57 7.12
CA VAL A 267 38.41 -9.99 8.45
C VAL A 267 39.42 -8.86 8.63
N LEU A 268 39.13 -7.69 8.11
CA LEU A 268 39.79 -6.46 8.53
C LEU A 268 39.08 -5.99 9.81
N PRO A 269 39.84 -5.54 10.84
CA PRO A 269 39.21 -5.02 12.04
C PRO A 269 38.36 -3.82 11.69
N LEU A 270 37.06 -3.89 12.07
CA LEU A 270 36.09 -2.81 11.91
C LEU A 270 36.67 -1.49 12.46
N SER A 271 36.55 -0.42 11.70
CA SER A 271 36.87 0.91 12.22
C SER A 271 36.00 1.22 13.44
N ALA A 272 36.46 2.09 14.34
CA ALA A 272 35.70 2.49 15.53
C ALA A 272 34.30 3.07 15.16
N ALA A 273 34.13 3.62 13.96
CA ALA A 273 32.85 4.10 13.44
C ALA A 273 31.95 2.94 13.00
N GLU A 274 32.49 1.89 12.37
CA GLU A 274 31.75 0.69 11.98
C GLU A 274 31.37 -0.16 13.20
N ALA A 275 32.26 -0.25 14.20
CA ALA A 275 31.97 -0.90 15.48
C ALA A 275 30.84 -0.17 16.24
N ARG A 276 30.81 1.16 16.23
CA ARG A 276 29.71 1.95 16.82
C ARG A 276 28.40 1.79 16.05
N ARG A 277 28.43 1.66 14.72
CA ARG A 277 27.23 1.35 13.90
C ARG A 277 26.68 -0.04 14.19
N SER A 278 27.56 -1.01 14.44
CA SER A 278 27.19 -2.39 14.82
C SER A 278 26.49 -2.48 16.19
N LEU A 279 26.71 -1.50 17.09
CA LEU A 279 26.09 -1.44 18.42
C LEU A 279 24.81 -0.58 18.47
N ALA A 280 24.55 0.21 17.43
CA ALA A 280 23.29 0.97 17.35
C ALA A 280 22.15 0.05 16.92
N PRO A 281 20.93 0.21 17.49
CA PRO A 281 19.78 -0.55 17.01
C PRO A 281 19.54 -0.26 15.52
N PRO A 282 19.10 -1.26 14.74
CA PRO A 282 18.83 -1.08 13.33
C PRO A 282 17.78 0.02 13.13
N PHE A 283 17.92 0.79 12.06
CA PHE A 283 16.95 1.86 11.73
C PHE A 283 15.57 1.29 11.40
N TYR A 284 15.55 0.16 10.68
CA TYR A 284 14.34 -0.60 10.38
C TYR A 284 14.30 -1.87 11.24
N THR A 285 13.17 -2.12 11.87
CA THR A 285 12.86 -3.42 12.49
C THR A 285 11.80 -4.14 11.66
N GLY A 286 11.68 -5.46 11.79
CA GLY A 286 10.67 -6.23 11.02
C GLY A 286 11.04 -7.70 10.90
N ASN A 287 10.66 -8.31 9.77
CA ASN A 287 10.93 -9.70 9.48
C ASN A 287 12.41 -9.96 9.18
N ALA A 288 13.09 -10.54 10.15
CA ALA A 288 14.49 -10.96 10.01
C ALA A 288 14.63 -12.46 9.65
N THR A 289 13.52 -13.19 9.56
CA THR A 289 13.50 -14.63 9.23
C THR A 289 13.68 -14.82 7.73
N LYS A 290 14.65 -15.65 7.33
CA LYS A 290 14.91 -15.95 5.92
C LYS A 290 14.02 -17.10 5.46
N HIS A 291 13.22 -16.85 4.44
CA HIS A 291 12.55 -17.91 3.68
C HIS A 291 13.59 -18.67 2.83
N SER A 292 13.46 -19.99 2.71
CA SER A 292 14.43 -20.85 1.99
C SER A 292 14.73 -20.37 0.57
N GLU A 293 13.68 -20.02 -0.19
CA GLU A 293 13.79 -19.66 -1.61
C GLU A 293 13.78 -18.14 -1.84
N ALA A 294 12.99 -17.42 -1.04
CA ALA A 294 12.83 -15.98 -1.20
C ALA A 294 13.84 -15.14 -0.40
N GLY A 295 14.57 -15.73 0.55
CA GLY A 295 15.45 -15.00 1.46
C GLY A 295 14.65 -14.13 2.43
N LEU A 296 15.12 -12.92 2.76
CA LEU A 296 14.37 -11.96 3.56
C LEU A 296 13.14 -11.49 2.77
N LEU A 297 11.95 -11.60 3.37
CA LEU A 297 10.69 -11.31 2.68
C LEU A 297 10.48 -9.81 2.45
N GLN A 298 10.96 -8.94 3.34
CA GLN A 298 10.72 -7.50 3.29
C GLN A 298 9.22 -7.17 3.25
N ASP A 299 8.44 -7.88 4.05
CA ASP A 299 6.99 -7.91 4.07
C ASP A 299 6.40 -7.03 5.19
N TYR A 300 6.90 -7.19 6.43
CA TYR A 300 6.51 -6.32 7.54
C TYR A 300 7.74 -5.66 8.17
N TYR A 301 7.60 -4.38 8.52
CA TYR A 301 8.70 -3.56 9.04
C TYR A 301 8.19 -2.32 9.77
N ALA A 302 9.08 -1.67 10.55
CA ALA A 302 8.78 -0.42 11.23
C ALA A 302 10.00 0.51 11.27
N TRP A 303 9.71 1.82 11.32
CA TRP A 303 10.71 2.88 11.48
C TRP A 303 10.13 4.07 12.24
N GLU A 304 11.00 4.92 12.77
CA GLU A 304 10.60 6.21 13.35
C GLU A 304 10.98 7.37 12.42
N TRP A 305 10.12 8.41 12.37
CA TRP A 305 10.36 9.65 11.61
C TRP A 305 9.77 10.82 12.39
N GLY A 306 10.60 11.80 12.80
CA GLY A 306 10.18 12.84 13.72
C GLY A 306 9.65 12.27 15.05
N ASP A 307 8.46 12.69 15.44
CA ASP A 307 7.76 12.22 16.64
C ASP A 307 6.83 11.01 16.39
N ALA A 308 6.96 10.35 15.24
CA ALA A 308 6.05 9.29 14.83
C ALA A 308 6.74 7.94 14.60
N LEU A 309 6.02 6.84 14.95
CA LEU A 309 6.32 5.46 14.62
C LEU A 309 5.43 5.01 13.46
N PHE A 310 6.01 4.36 12.48
CA PHE A 310 5.36 3.81 11.29
C PHE A 310 5.54 2.30 11.28
N ILE A 311 4.48 1.54 11.08
CA ILE A 311 4.45 0.07 11.12
C ILE A 311 3.71 -0.43 9.89
N ALA A 312 4.40 -1.15 9.01
CA ALA A 312 3.80 -1.90 7.91
C ALA A 312 3.57 -3.35 8.36
N LEU A 313 2.36 -3.87 8.11
CA LEU A 313 1.97 -5.24 8.46
C LEU A 313 1.68 -6.05 7.20
N ASP A 314 1.98 -7.35 7.27
CA ASP A 314 1.66 -8.33 6.24
C ASP A 314 0.61 -9.33 6.72
N PRO A 315 -0.62 -9.30 6.18
CA PRO A 315 -1.65 -10.26 6.50
C PRO A 315 -1.64 -11.52 5.61
N PHE A 316 -0.60 -11.76 4.79
CA PHE A 316 -0.64 -12.77 3.73
C PHE A 316 0.32 -13.94 3.94
N TRP A 317 1.59 -13.72 4.21
CA TRP A 317 2.62 -14.78 4.24
C TRP A 317 2.34 -15.88 5.27
N PHE A 318 1.70 -15.60 6.39
CA PHE A 318 1.37 -16.58 7.42
C PHE A 318 -0.07 -17.10 7.32
N THR A 319 -0.91 -16.47 6.52
CA THR A 319 -2.29 -16.88 6.29
C THR A 319 -2.34 -18.22 5.57
N GLN A 320 -3.17 -19.15 6.08
CA GLN A 320 -3.31 -20.48 5.51
C GLN A 320 -4.19 -20.50 4.27
N LYS A 321 -3.80 -21.28 3.26
CA LYS A 321 -4.62 -21.51 2.07
C LYS A 321 -5.93 -22.18 2.47
N GLN A 322 -7.05 -21.61 2.03
CA GLN A 322 -8.38 -22.13 2.35
C GLN A 322 -9.02 -22.78 1.12
N ARG A 323 -9.78 -23.87 1.35
CA ARG A 323 -10.62 -24.49 0.34
C ARG A 323 -12.08 -24.26 0.71
N GLY A 324 -12.89 -23.74 -0.23
CA GLY A 324 -14.34 -23.50 -0.04
C GLY A 324 -14.64 -22.23 0.78
N LYS A 325 -15.76 -22.23 1.51
CA LYS A 325 -16.10 -21.15 2.45
C LYS A 325 -15.05 -21.09 3.53
N GLY A 326 -14.36 -19.94 3.57
CA GLY A 326 -13.20 -19.79 4.41
C GLY A 326 -13.56 -19.61 5.89
N ASP A 327 -12.72 -20.13 6.74
CA ASP A 327 -12.66 -19.78 8.16
C ASP A 327 -11.73 -18.58 8.32
N ASN A 328 -12.26 -17.41 8.64
CA ASN A 328 -11.46 -16.18 8.74
C ASN A 328 -10.47 -16.19 9.91
N TRP A 329 -10.56 -17.14 10.85
CA TRP A 329 -9.51 -17.37 11.83
C TRP A 329 -8.22 -17.95 11.24
N LYS A 330 -8.26 -18.50 10.03
CA LYS A 330 -7.06 -18.94 9.29
C LYS A 330 -6.28 -17.80 8.65
N ARG A 331 -6.86 -16.62 8.61
CA ARG A 331 -6.16 -15.38 8.26
C ARG A 331 -5.41 -14.88 9.49
N THR A 332 -4.13 -14.59 9.33
CA THR A 332 -3.27 -14.33 10.48
C THR A 332 -2.04 -13.52 10.09
N LEU A 333 -1.60 -12.65 11.00
CA LEU A 333 -0.24 -12.09 10.95
C LEU A 333 0.82 -13.15 11.25
N GLY A 334 0.45 -14.25 11.89
CA GLY A 334 1.39 -15.21 12.46
C GLY A 334 1.97 -14.76 13.80
N GLU A 335 2.39 -15.74 14.60
CA GLU A 335 2.84 -15.46 15.98
C GLU A 335 4.11 -14.61 16.02
N GLU A 336 5.04 -14.81 15.10
CA GLU A 336 6.29 -14.06 15.03
C GLU A 336 6.04 -12.57 14.77
N GLN A 337 5.24 -12.25 13.75
CA GLN A 337 4.87 -10.86 13.42
C GLN A 337 4.06 -10.22 14.55
N TYR A 338 3.09 -10.95 15.15
CA TYR A 338 2.31 -10.45 16.27
C TYR A 338 3.20 -10.10 17.47
N ARG A 339 4.13 -10.97 17.84
CA ARG A 339 5.07 -10.72 18.95
C ARG A 339 6.02 -9.56 18.65
N TRP A 340 6.46 -9.43 17.39
CA TRP A 340 7.25 -8.30 16.95
C TRP A 340 6.43 -6.99 17.00
N LEU A 341 5.17 -6.99 16.51
CA LEU A 341 4.27 -5.85 16.59
C LEU A 341 4.10 -5.37 18.04
N LYS A 342 3.84 -6.31 18.95
CA LYS A 342 3.70 -6.02 20.38
C LYS A 342 4.96 -5.35 20.93
N ARG A 343 6.14 -5.93 20.72
CA ARG A 343 7.41 -5.35 21.19
C ARG A 343 7.69 -3.98 20.60
N THR A 344 7.40 -3.79 19.32
CA THR A 344 7.60 -2.52 18.60
C THR A 344 6.72 -1.41 19.18
N LEU A 345 5.45 -1.71 19.41
CA LEU A 345 4.50 -0.75 19.97
C LEU A 345 4.84 -0.38 21.41
N GLU A 346 5.17 -1.36 22.26
CA GLU A 346 5.49 -1.16 23.68
C GLU A 346 6.85 -0.48 23.88
N GLY A 347 7.81 -0.74 22.99
CA GLY A 347 9.15 -0.14 23.03
C GLY A 347 9.21 1.30 22.54
N SER A 348 8.25 1.75 21.74
CA SER A 348 8.29 3.08 21.13
C SER A 348 7.73 4.16 22.05
N LYS A 349 8.49 5.28 22.15
CA LYS A 349 8.09 6.52 22.82
C LYS A 349 7.55 7.58 21.86
N ALA A 350 7.24 7.20 20.62
CA ALA A 350 6.67 8.09 19.63
C ALA A 350 5.33 8.65 20.10
N LYS A 351 5.08 9.93 19.84
CA LYS A 351 3.81 10.61 20.20
C LYS A 351 2.66 10.13 19.33
N PHE A 352 2.97 9.80 18.06
CA PHE A 352 2.03 9.32 17.08
C PHE A 352 2.45 7.94 16.62
N LYS A 353 1.50 7.04 16.37
CA LYS A 353 1.76 5.71 15.86
C LYS A 353 0.81 5.43 14.71
N PHE A 354 1.38 5.04 13.58
CA PHE A 354 0.66 4.70 12.36
C PHE A 354 0.84 3.21 12.06
N VAL A 355 -0.24 2.56 11.72
CA VAL A 355 -0.25 1.17 11.23
C VAL A 355 -0.76 1.18 9.79
N PHE A 356 -0.05 0.50 8.90
CA PHE A 356 -0.37 0.32 7.50
C PHE A 356 -0.58 -1.16 7.22
N ILE A 357 -1.71 -1.51 6.69
CA ILE A 357 -2.09 -2.88 6.32
C ILE A 357 -3.06 -2.83 5.14
N HIS A 358 -2.99 -3.79 4.23
CA HIS A 358 -3.88 -3.74 3.07
C HIS A 358 -5.36 -3.93 3.47
N HIS A 359 -5.65 -4.91 4.32
CA HIS A 359 -6.97 -5.13 4.93
C HIS A 359 -6.86 -5.64 6.36
N LEU A 360 -7.88 -5.42 7.19
CA LEU A 360 -7.90 -5.93 8.55
C LEU A 360 -7.89 -7.47 8.56
N VAL A 361 -7.10 -8.08 9.44
CA VAL A 361 -6.98 -9.55 9.49
C VAL A 361 -8.29 -10.21 9.90
N GLY A 362 -8.87 -10.95 8.97
CA GLY A 362 -10.17 -11.58 9.12
C GLY A 362 -11.33 -10.81 8.50
N GLY A 363 -11.31 -9.47 8.54
CA GLY A 363 -12.36 -8.65 7.92
C GLY A 363 -13.78 -8.92 8.44
N ALA A 364 -14.78 -8.35 7.78
CA ALA A 364 -16.19 -8.58 8.10
C ALA A 364 -16.83 -9.68 7.26
N ASP A 365 -16.22 -10.07 6.15
CA ASP A 365 -16.71 -11.09 5.21
C ASP A 365 -15.61 -12.05 4.73
N GLU A 366 -15.95 -12.97 3.84
CA GLU A 366 -15.01 -13.95 3.26
C GLU A 366 -13.88 -13.29 2.44
N GLN A 367 -14.05 -12.03 2.03
CA GLN A 367 -13.08 -11.28 1.26
C GLN A 367 -12.24 -10.31 2.13
N CYS A 368 -12.42 -10.33 3.45
CA CYS A 368 -11.76 -9.44 4.42
C CYS A 368 -12.09 -7.95 4.28
N ARG A 369 -13.29 -7.63 3.81
CA ARG A 369 -13.73 -6.25 3.67
C ARG A 369 -14.13 -5.63 4.99
N GLY A 370 -14.24 -4.29 4.98
CA GLY A 370 -14.77 -3.49 6.06
C GLY A 370 -13.70 -2.80 6.91
N GLY A 371 -14.10 -1.68 7.46
CA GLY A 371 -13.27 -0.83 8.33
C GLY A 371 -13.48 -1.11 9.82
N SER A 372 -13.85 -0.07 10.60
CA SER A 372 -14.03 -0.18 12.05
C SER A 372 -15.06 -1.22 12.46
N GLU A 373 -16.06 -1.50 11.63
CA GLU A 373 -17.07 -2.54 11.89
C GLU A 373 -16.50 -3.96 11.78
N ALA A 374 -15.41 -4.15 11.02
CA ALA A 374 -14.68 -5.41 10.96
C ALA A 374 -13.72 -5.62 12.14
N ALA A 375 -13.32 -4.52 12.78
CA ALA A 375 -12.33 -4.55 13.85
C ALA A 375 -12.68 -5.41 15.07
N PRO A 376 -13.94 -5.67 15.45
CA PRO A 376 -14.26 -6.56 16.55
C PRO A 376 -14.02 -8.06 16.28
N PHE A 377 -13.82 -8.48 15.03
CA PHE A 377 -13.87 -9.89 14.64
C PHE A 377 -12.50 -10.54 14.49
N TYR A 378 -12.49 -11.86 14.63
CA TYR A 378 -11.38 -12.78 14.38
C TYR A 378 -10.07 -12.36 15.09
N GLU A 379 -8.94 -12.53 14.46
CA GLU A 379 -7.63 -12.19 15.05
C GLU A 379 -7.52 -10.71 15.40
N TRP A 380 -8.19 -9.83 14.63
CA TRP A 380 -8.14 -8.40 14.88
C TRP A 380 -8.85 -8.01 16.18
N GLY A 381 -10.06 -8.52 16.45
CA GLY A 381 -10.86 -8.09 17.58
C GLY A 381 -11.30 -9.19 18.56
N GLY A 382 -11.08 -10.45 18.23
CA GLY A 382 -11.26 -11.59 19.11
C GLY A 382 -12.63 -12.28 19.05
N LYS A 383 -13.61 -11.72 18.36
CA LYS A 383 -14.94 -12.29 18.25
C LYS A 383 -15.11 -13.20 17.04
N ASN A 384 -15.95 -14.21 17.16
CA ASN A 384 -16.48 -14.96 16.03
C ASN A 384 -17.49 -14.13 15.23
N ALA A 385 -17.87 -14.58 14.03
CA ALA A 385 -18.86 -13.89 13.19
C ALA A 385 -20.22 -13.68 13.87
N ASP A 386 -20.59 -14.55 14.81
CA ASP A 386 -21.82 -14.48 15.58
C ASP A 386 -21.73 -13.56 16.81
N GLY A 387 -20.56 -12.92 17.04
CA GLY A 387 -20.30 -12.01 18.13
C GLY A 387 -19.82 -12.68 19.43
N THR A 388 -19.76 -14.00 19.49
CA THR A 388 -19.22 -14.73 20.65
C THR A 388 -17.70 -14.60 20.72
N ASP A 389 -17.10 -14.78 21.92
CA ASP A 389 -15.65 -14.76 22.08
C ASP A 389 -15.01 -16.03 21.48
N GLY A 390 -14.07 -15.83 20.56
CA GLY A 390 -13.31 -16.91 19.91
C GLY A 390 -11.80 -16.80 20.09
N PHE A 391 -11.32 -15.69 20.72
CA PHE A 391 -9.90 -15.39 20.71
C PHE A 391 -9.01 -16.43 21.38
N LYS A 392 -9.33 -16.79 22.61
CA LYS A 392 -8.51 -17.76 23.38
C LYS A 392 -8.45 -19.12 22.73
N GLN A 393 -9.54 -19.54 22.07
CA GLN A 393 -9.58 -20.81 21.34
C GLN A 393 -8.70 -20.81 20.10
N ASN A 394 -8.71 -19.71 19.33
CA ASN A 394 -8.04 -19.62 18.03
C ASN A 394 -6.61 -19.03 18.12
N ARG A 395 -6.31 -18.31 19.17
CA ARG A 395 -4.98 -17.70 19.44
C ARG A 395 -4.53 -18.00 20.90
N PRO A 396 -4.34 -19.30 21.22
CA PRO A 396 -3.85 -19.67 22.56
C PRO A 396 -2.43 -19.08 22.74
N GLY A 397 -2.18 -18.44 23.86
CA GLY A 397 -0.88 -17.83 24.15
C GLY A 397 -0.69 -16.39 23.66
N TRP A 398 -1.61 -15.84 22.86
CA TRP A 398 -1.60 -14.40 22.56
C TRP A 398 -2.28 -13.63 23.70
N PRO A 399 -1.65 -12.55 24.22
CA PRO A 399 -2.18 -11.83 25.38
C PRO A 399 -3.45 -11.04 25.06
N ALA A 400 -3.64 -10.54 23.84
CA ALA A 400 -4.78 -9.71 23.44
C ALA A 400 -5.00 -9.77 21.93
N PRO A 401 -6.23 -9.54 21.42
CA PRO A 401 -6.49 -9.27 20.02
C PRO A 401 -5.70 -8.05 19.52
N ILE A 402 -5.47 -7.99 18.19
CA ILE A 402 -4.68 -6.91 17.58
C ILE A 402 -5.27 -5.54 17.92
N HIS A 403 -6.58 -5.33 17.75
CA HIS A 403 -7.23 -4.06 18.06
C HIS A 403 -6.97 -3.60 19.50
N GLN A 404 -7.12 -4.51 20.47
CA GLN A 404 -6.85 -4.19 21.86
C GLN A 404 -5.38 -3.80 22.10
N LEU A 405 -4.44 -4.49 21.44
CA LEU A 405 -3.01 -4.16 21.49
C LEU A 405 -2.76 -2.74 20.93
N LEU A 406 -3.42 -2.38 19.82
CA LEU A 406 -3.31 -1.04 19.21
C LEU A 406 -3.87 0.05 20.15
N VAL A 407 -5.03 -0.19 20.76
CA VAL A 407 -5.66 0.73 21.74
C VAL A 407 -4.76 0.95 22.95
N GLN A 408 -4.26 -0.13 23.58
CA GLN A 408 -3.36 -0.07 24.74
C GLN A 408 -2.09 0.73 24.46
N ASN A 409 -1.61 0.70 23.23
CA ASN A 409 -0.41 1.41 22.80
C ASN A 409 -0.68 2.75 22.12
N ARG A 410 -1.93 3.24 22.16
CA ARG A 410 -2.35 4.56 21.64
C ARG A 410 -1.97 4.74 20.18
N VAL A 411 -2.27 3.76 19.33
CA VAL A 411 -2.15 3.91 17.88
C VAL A 411 -3.09 5.03 17.42
N SER A 412 -2.58 5.94 16.62
CA SER A 412 -3.31 7.13 16.18
C SER A 412 -4.21 6.82 14.98
N ILE A 413 -3.67 6.16 13.97
CA ILE A 413 -4.37 5.85 12.71
C ILE A 413 -3.94 4.47 12.22
N VAL A 414 -4.93 3.66 11.80
CA VAL A 414 -4.75 2.46 10.97
C VAL A 414 -5.16 2.82 9.55
N PHE A 415 -4.21 2.85 8.63
CA PHE A 415 -4.48 3.00 7.19
C PHE A 415 -4.67 1.64 6.55
N HIS A 416 -5.74 1.50 5.76
CA HIS A 416 -6.03 0.30 4.99
C HIS A 416 -6.60 0.65 3.61
N GLY A 417 -6.56 -0.28 2.67
CA GLY A 417 -7.10 -0.23 1.33
C GLY A 417 -8.11 -1.35 1.10
N HIS A 418 -8.07 -1.98 -0.10
CA HIS A 418 -8.86 -3.15 -0.47
C HIS A 418 -10.30 -2.87 -0.91
N ASP A 419 -11.00 -1.94 -0.29
CA ASP A 419 -12.42 -1.69 -0.56
C ASP A 419 -12.67 -0.59 -1.60
N HIS A 420 -11.60 0.06 -2.07
CA HIS A 420 -11.62 1.03 -3.19
C HIS A 420 -12.52 2.24 -2.94
N LEU A 421 -12.62 2.71 -1.73
CA LEU A 421 -13.38 3.90 -1.36
C LEU A 421 -12.60 4.71 -0.30
N TYR A 422 -13.04 5.90 -0.04
CA TYR A 422 -12.58 6.65 1.12
C TYR A 422 -13.54 6.43 2.28
N ALA A 423 -13.04 5.96 3.42
CA ALA A 423 -13.79 5.95 4.67
C ALA A 423 -12.91 6.38 5.86
N LYS A 424 -13.34 7.40 6.58
CA LYS A 424 -12.74 7.79 7.85
C LYS A 424 -13.70 7.40 8.97
N GLN A 425 -13.27 6.49 9.83
CA GLN A 425 -14.06 5.98 10.95
C GLN A 425 -13.27 6.10 12.25
N ASP A 426 -13.97 6.18 13.38
CA ASP A 426 -13.37 6.21 14.72
C ASP A 426 -13.84 5.02 15.54
N LEU A 427 -12.89 4.34 16.19
CA LEU A 427 -13.18 3.26 17.14
C LEU A 427 -12.14 3.26 18.26
N ASP A 428 -12.59 3.35 19.51
CA ASP A 428 -11.77 3.26 20.72
C ASP A 428 -10.53 4.20 20.71
N GLY A 429 -10.69 5.41 20.16
CA GLY A 429 -9.64 6.42 20.06
C GLY A 429 -8.66 6.23 18.90
N ILE A 430 -8.87 5.25 18.03
CA ILE A 430 -8.12 5.00 16.82
C ILE A 430 -8.95 5.45 15.62
N VAL A 431 -8.31 6.12 14.66
CA VAL A 431 -8.89 6.35 13.33
C VAL A 431 -8.62 5.14 12.45
N TYR A 432 -9.66 4.53 11.87
CA TYR A 432 -9.59 3.57 10.77
C TYR A 432 -9.81 4.33 9.47
N GLN A 433 -8.77 4.36 8.64
CA GLN A 433 -8.74 5.13 7.39
C GLN A 433 -8.61 4.22 6.18
N GLU A 434 -9.73 3.98 5.50
CA GLU A 434 -9.72 3.38 4.17
C GLU A 434 -9.25 4.41 3.14
N VAL A 435 -8.23 4.04 2.36
CA VAL A 435 -7.56 4.92 1.40
C VAL A 435 -8.18 4.76 0.01
N PRO A 436 -8.53 5.88 -0.68
CA PRO A 436 -9.16 5.79 -1.99
C PRO A 436 -8.19 5.33 -3.07
N GLN A 437 -8.71 4.70 -4.14
CA GLN A 437 -7.92 4.37 -5.32
C GLN A 437 -7.33 5.60 -5.98
N PRO A 438 -6.08 5.57 -6.47
CA PRO A 438 -5.45 6.73 -7.09
C PRO A 438 -5.81 6.94 -8.57
N GLY A 439 -6.34 5.93 -9.25
CA GLY A 439 -6.47 5.93 -10.71
C GLY A 439 -7.83 5.53 -11.28
N ASN A 440 -8.90 5.48 -10.50
CA ASN A 440 -10.21 5.04 -11.00
C ASN A 440 -11.04 6.21 -11.53
N GLU A 441 -11.29 6.26 -12.85
CA GLU A 441 -12.11 7.31 -13.49
C GLU A 441 -13.54 7.38 -12.98
N SER A 442 -14.15 6.23 -12.66
CA SER A 442 -15.53 6.17 -12.19
C SER A 442 -15.71 6.68 -10.77
N ASN A 443 -14.72 7.37 -10.23
CA ASN A 443 -14.65 7.91 -8.88
C ASN A 443 -14.70 6.85 -7.77
N GLY A 444 -14.10 5.69 -8.01
CA GLY A 444 -14.11 4.60 -7.07
C GLY A 444 -15.52 4.03 -6.85
N LYS A 445 -15.66 3.20 -5.82
CA LYS A 445 -16.97 2.65 -5.48
C LYS A 445 -17.84 3.73 -4.81
N PRO A 446 -19.06 3.94 -5.29
CA PRO A 446 -19.98 4.89 -4.65
C PRO A 446 -20.27 4.48 -3.20
N PRO A 447 -20.67 5.40 -2.32
CA PRO A 447 -21.02 5.11 -0.93
C PRO A 447 -22.06 3.99 -0.74
N ARG A 448 -22.92 3.72 -1.75
CA ARG A 448 -23.87 2.60 -1.71
C ARG A 448 -23.19 1.23 -1.56
N PHE A 449 -22.01 1.03 -2.14
CA PHE A 449 -21.24 -0.22 -1.99
C PHE A 449 -20.58 -0.33 -0.62
N ALA A 450 -20.34 0.79 0.05
CA ALA A 450 -19.78 0.78 1.39
C ALA A 450 -20.67 -0.01 2.37
N ALA A 451 -22.00 0.14 2.28
CA ALA A 451 -22.94 -0.63 3.10
C ALA A 451 -22.87 -2.14 2.81
N GLU A 452 -22.67 -2.54 1.54
CA GLU A 452 -22.49 -3.95 1.16
C GLU A 452 -21.19 -4.55 1.71
N TYR A 453 -20.17 -3.70 1.94
CA TYR A 453 -18.87 -4.08 2.52
C TYR A 453 -18.83 -3.93 4.04
N GLY A 454 -19.97 -3.61 4.66
CA GLY A 454 -20.11 -3.54 6.10
C GLY A 454 -19.84 -2.17 6.73
N TYR A 455 -19.51 -1.14 5.96
CA TYR A 455 -19.32 0.23 6.48
C TYR A 455 -20.66 0.84 6.88
N LYS A 456 -20.78 1.28 8.13
CA LYS A 456 -22.01 1.84 8.69
C LYS A 456 -21.81 3.25 9.26
N THR A 457 -20.59 3.59 9.64
CA THR A 457 -20.26 4.80 10.38
C THR A 457 -19.18 5.62 9.69
N GLY A 458 -19.00 6.85 10.12
CA GLY A 458 -17.94 7.73 9.68
C GLY A 458 -18.24 8.54 8.42
N THR A 459 -17.20 9.09 7.82
CA THR A 459 -17.27 9.85 6.56
C THR A 459 -16.87 8.95 5.41
N ILE A 460 -17.80 8.65 4.51
CA ILE A 460 -17.61 7.74 3.37
C ILE A 460 -17.78 8.54 2.08
N LEU A 461 -16.76 8.52 1.22
CA LEU A 461 -16.73 9.26 -0.04
C LEU A 461 -16.24 8.35 -1.18
N GLY A 462 -16.66 8.65 -2.40
CA GLY A 462 -16.05 8.11 -3.62
C GLY A 462 -15.06 9.11 -4.22
N GLY A 463 -14.31 8.66 -5.21
CA GLY A 463 -13.41 9.51 -5.96
C GLY A 463 -12.00 8.93 -6.04
N SER A 464 -11.20 9.49 -6.95
CA SER A 464 -9.77 9.18 -7.03
C SER A 464 -8.95 10.26 -6.34
N GLY A 465 -7.79 9.85 -5.83
CA GLY A 465 -6.87 10.76 -5.18
C GLY A 465 -5.90 10.05 -4.24
N HIS A 466 -5.38 10.81 -3.29
CA HIS A 466 -4.44 10.30 -2.31
C HIS A 466 -4.69 10.91 -0.92
N MET A 467 -4.14 10.27 0.10
CA MET A 467 -4.07 10.89 1.43
C MET A 467 -2.81 11.72 1.55
N ARG A 468 -2.96 12.96 1.99
CA ARG A 468 -1.86 13.82 2.48
C ARG A 468 -1.94 13.90 3.98
N VAL A 469 -0.86 13.51 4.66
CA VAL A 469 -0.80 13.49 6.12
C VAL A 469 0.37 14.36 6.60
N THR A 470 0.04 15.43 7.29
CA THR A 470 1.03 16.32 7.91
C THR A 470 1.10 16.05 9.40
N VAL A 471 2.28 15.69 9.87
CA VAL A 471 2.57 15.49 11.30
C VAL A 471 3.28 16.71 11.83
N THR A 472 2.77 17.26 12.91
CA THR A 472 3.39 18.36 13.66
C THR A 472 3.72 17.90 15.08
N PRO A 473 4.46 18.64 15.88
CA PRO A 473 4.76 18.25 17.27
C PRO A 473 3.53 18.00 18.16
N THR A 474 2.37 18.53 17.77
CA THR A 474 1.15 18.54 18.60
C THR A 474 -0.05 17.84 17.98
N ARG A 475 -0.04 17.57 16.67
CA ARG A 475 -1.20 16.98 15.97
C ARG A 475 -0.82 16.37 14.62
N ILE A 476 -1.66 15.48 14.15
CA ILE A 476 -1.73 15.00 12.78
C ILE A 476 -2.86 15.77 12.07
N ILE A 477 -2.63 16.17 10.83
CA ILE A 477 -3.64 16.70 9.92
C ILE A 477 -3.69 15.77 8.72
N ALA A 478 -4.80 15.09 8.54
CA ALA A 478 -5.01 14.17 7.41
C ALA A 478 -6.05 14.75 6.45
N ASN A 479 -5.70 14.73 5.16
CA ASN A 479 -6.53 15.27 4.08
C ASN A 479 -6.71 14.21 3.00
N TYR A 480 -7.94 14.00 2.54
CA TYR A 480 -8.22 13.34 1.28
C TYR A 480 -8.15 14.37 0.15
N ILE A 481 -7.15 14.25 -0.70
CA ILE A 481 -6.89 15.15 -1.83
C ILE A 481 -7.47 14.56 -3.11
N ALA A 482 -8.44 15.24 -3.70
CA ALA A 482 -9.08 14.81 -4.93
C ALA A 482 -8.15 14.86 -6.14
N CYS A 483 -8.27 13.87 -7.02
CA CYS A 483 -7.74 13.91 -8.37
C CYS A 483 -8.90 14.01 -9.38
N LEU A 484 -8.88 15.03 -10.20
CA LEU A 484 -9.85 15.26 -11.27
C LEU A 484 -9.10 15.64 -12.55
N LEU A 485 -9.50 15.06 -13.68
CA LEU A 485 -9.06 15.54 -14.98
C LEU A 485 -9.70 16.91 -15.30
N PRO A 486 -9.07 17.75 -16.14
CA PRO A 486 -9.57 19.08 -16.45
C PRO A 486 -11.02 19.09 -16.92
N ALA A 487 -11.42 18.10 -17.73
CA ALA A 487 -12.79 17.96 -18.22
C ALA A 487 -13.83 17.65 -17.13
N ALA A 488 -13.41 17.10 -15.99
CA ALA A 488 -14.27 16.76 -14.85
C ALA A 488 -14.29 17.87 -13.78
N GLU A 489 -13.51 18.93 -13.93
CA GLU A 489 -13.48 20.04 -13.00
C GLU A 489 -14.70 20.96 -13.18
N THR A 490 -15.24 21.44 -12.07
CA THR A 490 -16.33 22.41 -12.02
C THR A 490 -16.04 23.45 -10.94
N LYS A 491 -16.84 24.53 -10.85
CA LYS A 491 -16.71 25.55 -9.80
C LYS A 491 -16.71 24.97 -8.39
N GLY A 492 -17.39 23.83 -8.15
CA GLY A 492 -17.48 23.17 -6.85
C GLY A 492 -16.55 21.97 -6.67
N ARG A 493 -15.98 21.43 -7.77
CA ARG A 493 -15.09 20.25 -7.78
C ARG A 493 -13.84 20.58 -8.57
N GLN A 494 -12.74 20.72 -7.88
CA GLN A 494 -11.44 21.08 -8.48
C GLN A 494 -10.40 20.03 -8.10
N ASN A 495 -9.45 19.81 -9.00
CA ASN A 495 -8.26 19.01 -8.72
C ASN A 495 -7.52 19.59 -7.52
N ARG A 496 -6.88 18.73 -6.71
CA ARG A 496 -6.15 19.07 -5.49
C ARG A 496 -6.98 19.68 -4.36
N LYS A 497 -8.30 19.72 -4.47
CA LYS A 497 -9.16 20.14 -3.36
C LYS A 497 -9.22 19.04 -2.31
N ALA A 498 -9.04 19.39 -1.04
CA ALA A 498 -9.32 18.49 0.05
C ALA A 498 -10.85 18.24 0.14
N LEU A 499 -11.26 17.00 -0.12
CA LEU A 499 -12.66 16.59 -0.01
C LEU A 499 -13.06 16.33 1.43
N HIS A 500 -12.14 15.85 2.24
CA HIS A 500 -12.31 15.69 3.68
C HIS A 500 -10.99 15.99 4.40
N SER A 501 -11.09 16.54 5.61
CA SER A 501 -9.95 16.84 6.46
C SER A 501 -10.31 16.56 7.92
N TYR A 502 -9.38 15.96 8.65
CA TYR A 502 -9.53 15.75 10.08
C TYR A 502 -8.21 15.93 10.81
N VAL A 503 -8.31 16.11 12.12
CA VAL A 503 -7.17 16.33 13.01
C VAL A 503 -7.18 15.28 14.11
N VAL A 504 -6.01 14.68 14.37
CA VAL A 504 -5.78 13.80 15.53
C VAL A 504 -4.76 14.50 16.43
N PRO A 505 -5.15 14.93 17.64
CA PRO A 505 -4.23 15.56 18.57
C PRO A 505 -3.21 14.54 19.11
N ALA A 506 -2.04 15.02 19.54
CA ALA A 506 -1.14 14.18 20.32
C ALA A 506 -1.87 13.71 21.60
N ALA A 507 -1.74 12.42 21.92
CA ALA A 507 -2.27 11.92 23.17
C ALA A 507 -1.69 12.74 24.34
N GLY A 508 -2.54 13.31 25.16
CA GLY A 508 -2.13 14.01 26.38
C GLY A 508 -1.25 13.09 27.24
N LYS A 509 -0.27 13.73 27.94
CA LYS A 509 0.59 13.03 28.91
C LYS A 509 -0.22 12.51 30.08
#